data_0e23cadbe9a858adce54834dbb3f423c
#
_entry.id   0e23cadbe9a858adce54834dbb3f423c
#
_cell.length_a   1.000
_cell.length_b   1.000
_cell.length_c   1.000
_cell.angle_alpha   90.00
_cell.angle_beta   90.00
_cell.angle_gamma   90.00
#
_symmetry.space_group_name_H-M   'P 1'
#
loop_
_entity.id
_entity.type
_entity.pdbx_description
1 polymer ?
#
loop_
_entity_poly.entity_id
_entity_poly.type
_entity_poly.pdbx_seq_one_letter_code
_entity_poly.pdbx_strand_id
1 'polypeptide(L)'
;ESGKREKNSCEFGNILKNSAKNMAMDAIFEQAGKTFGLSPDLLRAVAKTESDFNPNARSKAGAMGVMQLMPGTAKSLGVTDPYDAWQNIMGGAKYLKENLDRFKDVKLALAAYNAGPGSVQKYGGVPPYEETQNYVKKVMGYIQILEQPSGTGSSSDTEGSPEELEKSYQLLKNAVTEYVPQFFSWSVSNTGEQSSVKTVYYVITEAGKTEITKETYLTLKESGQNVQMEEQEVGEKT
;
A
#
# COMPACT_ATOMS: atom_id res chain seq x y z
N GLU A 1 33.86 27.41 9.42
CA GLU A 1 33.37 26.67 8.22
C GLU A 1 32.91 25.24 8.55
N SER A 2 33.24 24.63 9.70
CA SER A 2 32.83 23.27 10.08
C SER A 2 31.33 23.12 10.41
N GLY A 3 30.71 24.12 11.00
CA GLY A 3 29.29 24.06 11.41
C GLY A 3 28.25 24.08 10.26
N LYS A 4 28.65 24.47 9.05
CA LYS A 4 27.76 24.45 7.86
C LYS A 4 27.70 23.10 7.19
N ARG A 5 28.80 22.30 7.26
CA ARG A 5 28.86 20.95 6.70
C ARG A 5 28.08 19.92 7.52
N GLU A 6 28.06 20.03 8.85
CA GLU A 6 27.30 19.12 9.71
C GLU A 6 25.77 19.31 9.60
N LYS A 7 25.30 20.56 9.44
CA LYS A 7 23.86 20.84 9.22
C LYS A 7 23.36 20.23 7.91
N ASN A 8 24.09 20.39 6.82
CA ASN A 8 23.71 19.85 5.51
C ASN A 8 23.70 18.31 5.49
N SER A 9 24.61 17.64 6.18
CA SER A 9 24.64 16.17 6.30
C SER A 9 23.44 15.63 7.07
N CYS A 10 23.02 16.31 8.12
CA CYS A 10 21.85 15.90 8.91
C CYS A 10 20.54 16.13 8.14
N GLU A 11 20.44 17.21 7.38
CA GLU A 11 19.28 17.54 6.57
C GLU A 11 19.11 16.56 5.39
N PHE A 12 20.19 16.23 4.70
CA PHE A 12 20.21 15.21 3.63
C PHE A 12 19.84 13.82 4.15
N GLY A 13 20.36 13.41 5.31
CA GLY A 13 19.98 12.15 5.96
C GLY A 13 18.49 12.07 6.31
N ASN A 14 17.88 13.18 6.69
CA ASN A 14 16.44 13.24 6.98
C ASN A 14 15.59 13.19 5.69
N ILE A 15 16.04 13.83 4.61
CA ILE A 15 15.37 13.76 3.30
C ILE A 15 15.36 12.32 2.78
N LEU A 16 16.51 11.62 2.84
CA LEU A 16 16.62 10.23 2.42
C LEU A 16 15.72 9.29 3.24
N LYS A 17 15.69 9.45 4.57
CA LYS A 17 14.81 8.66 5.44
C LYS A 17 13.33 8.88 5.13
N ASN A 18 12.94 10.12 4.86
CA ASN A 18 11.56 10.45 4.50
C ASN A 18 11.18 9.89 3.12
N SER A 19 12.09 9.96 2.15
CA SER A 19 11.89 9.38 0.82
C SER A 19 11.74 7.86 0.90
N ALA A 20 12.61 7.17 1.63
CA ALA A 20 12.53 5.72 1.83
C ALA A 20 11.23 5.31 2.55
N LYS A 21 10.79 6.08 3.55
CA LYS A 21 9.53 5.85 4.26
C LYS A 21 8.31 6.01 3.34
N ASN A 22 8.32 7.04 2.49
CA ASN A 22 7.24 7.28 1.55
C ASN A 22 7.16 6.15 0.50
N MET A 23 8.28 5.69 -0.03
CA MET A 23 8.31 4.57 -0.99
C MET A 23 7.87 3.25 -0.36
N ALA A 24 8.23 2.99 0.91
CA ALA A 24 7.72 1.81 1.62
C ALA A 24 6.20 1.87 1.79
N MET A 25 5.65 3.05 2.08
CA MET A 25 4.21 3.23 2.20
C MET A 25 3.48 3.10 0.86
N ASP A 26 4.06 3.61 -0.23
CA ASP A 26 3.52 3.45 -1.58
C ASP A 26 3.44 1.98 -2.00
N ALA A 27 4.44 1.17 -1.67
CA ALA A 27 4.41 -0.27 -1.91
C ALA A 27 3.26 -0.96 -1.15
N ILE A 28 2.90 -0.48 0.04
CA ILE A 28 1.76 -0.99 0.81
C ILE A 28 0.44 -0.65 0.11
N PHE A 29 0.28 0.57 -0.42
CA PHE A 29 -0.92 0.94 -1.17
C PHE A 29 -1.07 0.11 -2.46
N GLU A 30 0.02 -0.13 -3.19
CA GLU A 30 0.02 -1.02 -4.36
C GLU A 30 -0.44 -2.44 -3.99
N GLN A 31 0.11 -2.99 -2.90
CA GLN A 31 -0.25 -4.32 -2.46
C GLN A 31 -1.71 -4.39 -1.96
N ALA A 32 -2.18 -3.39 -1.23
CA ALA A 32 -3.56 -3.30 -0.78
C ALA A 32 -4.53 -3.18 -1.98
N GLY A 33 -4.17 -2.36 -2.97
CA GLY A 33 -4.93 -2.24 -4.21
C GLY A 33 -5.08 -3.57 -4.94
N LYS A 34 -3.98 -4.32 -5.10
CA LYS A 34 -3.98 -5.67 -5.70
C LYS A 34 -4.83 -6.66 -4.89
N THR A 35 -4.69 -6.65 -3.56
CA THR A 35 -5.37 -7.61 -2.68
C THR A 35 -6.88 -7.42 -2.68
N PHE A 36 -7.35 -6.18 -2.69
CA PHE A 36 -8.78 -5.87 -2.57
C PHE A 36 -9.43 -5.41 -3.87
N GLY A 37 -8.69 -5.36 -4.98
CA GLY A 37 -9.21 -4.89 -6.28
C GLY A 37 -9.62 -3.41 -6.23
N LEU A 38 -8.81 -2.58 -5.57
CA LEU A 38 -9.02 -1.14 -5.46
C LEU A 38 -7.90 -0.39 -6.19
N SER A 39 -8.21 0.83 -6.68
CA SER A 39 -7.15 1.73 -7.16
C SER A 39 -6.21 2.12 -6.01
N PRO A 40 -4.88 1.96 -6.15
CA PRO A 40 -3.93 2.48 -5.17
C PRO A 40 -4.08 4.00 -4.96
N ASP A 41 -4.44 4.75 -6.00
CA ASP A 41 -4.65 6.20 -5.92
C ASP A 41 -5.89 6.57 -5.10
N LEU A 42 -6.94 5.76 -5.17
CA LEU A 42 -8.09 5.90 -4.27
C LEU A 42 -7.67 5.70 -2.80
N LEU A 43 -6.85 4.71 -2.52
CA LEU A 43 -6.34 4.44 -1.17
C LEU A 43 -5.42 5.58 -0.68
N ARG A 44 -4.54 6.10 -1.55
CA ARG A 44 -3.70 7.26 -1.25
C ARG A 44 -4.52 8.52 -0.97
N ALA A 45 -5.56 8.78 -1.76
CA ALA A 45 -6.45 9.92 -1.56
C ALA A 45 -7.19 9.86 -0.21
N VAL A 46 -7.64 8.66 0.19
CA VAL A 46 -8.22 8.43 1.52
C VAL A 46 -7.18 8.68 2.60
N ALA A 47 -6.00 8.05 2.55
CA ALA A 47 -4.94 8.21 3.54
C ALA A 47 -4.45 9.66 3.68
N LYS A 48 -4.34 10.37 2.55
CA LYS A 48 -4.03 11.81 2.53
C LYS A 48 -5.08 12.63 3.27
N THR A 49 -6.35 12.29 3.09
CA THR A 49 -7.46 12.99 3.74
C THR A 49 -7.54 12.69 5.22
N GLU A 50 -7.29 11.44 5.62
CA GLU A 50 -7.42 10.96 6.99
C GLU A 50 -6.30 11.44 7.91
N SER A 51 -5.06 11.35 7.46
CA SER A 51 -3.90 11.57 8.35
C SER A 51 -2.72 12.29 7.73
N ASP A 52 -2.82 12.67 6.44
CA ASP A 52 -1.65 13.12 5.67
C ASP A 52 -0.50 12.09 5.70
N PHE A 53 -0.85 10.80 5.54
CA PHE A 53 0.07 9.66 5.60
C PHE A 53 0.80 9.48 6.94
N ASN A 54 0.28 10.02 8.04
CA ASN A 54 0.91 9.89 9.34
C ASN A 54 0.49 8.58 10.04
N PRO A 55 1.40 7.59 10.22
CA PRO A 55 1.07 6.33 10.87
C PRO A 55 0.77 6.49 12.37
N ASN A 56 1.25 7.56 13.00
CA ASN A 56 1.04 7.83 14.41
C ASN A 56 -0.14 8.77 14.67
N ALA A 57 -0.94 9.07 13.63
CA ALA A 57 -2.09 9.96 13.79
C ALA A 57 -3.14 9.36 14.74
N ARG A 58 -3.67 10.21 15.60
CA ARG A 58 -4.80 9.88 16.48
C ARG A 58 -5.76 11.05 16.54
N SER A 59 -7.02 10.81 16.20
CA SER A 59 -8.05 11.83 16.28
C SER A 59 -8.57 11.99 17.71
N LYS A 60 -9.27 13.09 17.99
CA LYS A 60 -9.95 13.31 19.28
C LYS A 60 -11.04 12.26 19.53
N ALA A 61 -11.66 11.73 18.48
CA ALA A 61 -12.66 10.66 18.55
C ALA A 61 -12.04 9.26 18.75
N GLY A 62 -10.71 9.14 18.67
CA GLY A 62 -10.00 7.88 18.88
C GLY A 62 -9.69 7.11 17.62
N ALA A 63 -9.89 7.65 16.43
CA ALA A 63 -9.42 7.05 15.17
C ALA A 63 -7.89 7.04 15.12
N MET A 64 -7.29 6.00 14.55
CA MET A 64 -5.86 5.70 14.65
C MET A 64 -5.23 5.34 13.31
N GLY A 65 -3.96 5.77 13.15
CA GLY A 65 -3.07 5.38 12.06
C GLY A 65 -3.32 6.10 10.73
N VAL A 66 -2.68 5.61 9.68
CA VAL A 66 -2.69 6.21 8.32
C VAL A 66 -4.10 6.40 7.78
N MET A 67 -4.95 5.38 7.93
CA MET A 67 -6.32 5.32 7.40
C MET A 67 -7.38 5.65 8.47
N GLN A 68 -6.98 6.13 9.63
CA GLN A 68 -7.84 6.59 10.75
C GLN A 68 -8.95 5.59 11.12
N LEU A 69 -8.57 4.36 11.42
CA LEU A 69 -9.52 3.34 11.83
C LEU A 69 -9.98 3.57 13.29
N MET A 70 -11.29 3.56 13.51
CA MET A 70 -11.87 3.53 14.86
C MET A 70 -11.53 2.21 15.56
N PRO A 71 -11.34 2.18 16.89
CA PRO A 71 -10.93 0.97 17.62
C PRO A 71 -11.81 -0.24 17.36
N GLY A 72 -13.13 -0.06 17.33
CA GLY A 72 -14.09 -1.12 17.01
C GLY A 72 -13.94 -1.66 15.59
N THR A 73 -13.76 -0.77 14.63
CA THR A 73 -13.53 -1.11 13.22
C THR A 73 -12.20 -1.83 13.04
N ALA A 74 -11.11 -1.32 13.61
CA ALA A 74 -9.79 -1.96 13.59
C ALA A 74 -9.88 -3.41 14.11
N LYS A 75 -10.52 -3.61 15.25
CA LYS A 75 -10.71 -4.94 15.85
C LYS A 75 -11.53 -5.87 14.94
N SER A 76 -12.62 -5.42 14.34
CA SER A 76 -13.45 -6.24 13.45
C SER A 76 -12.75 -6.62 12.15
N LEU A 77 -11.78 -5.81 11.71
CA LEU A 77 -10.97 -6.06 10.52
C LEU A 77 -9.73 -6.93 10.79
N GLY A 78 -9.44 -7.26 12.06
CA GLY A 78 -8.27 -8.05 12.45
C GLY A 78 -6.99 -7.22 12.59
N VAL A 79 -7.10 -5.89 12.68
CA VAL A 79 -5.96 -4.99 12.93
C VAL A 79 -5.60 -5.05 14.41
N THR A 80 -4.45 -5.60 14.73
CA THR A 80 -3.95 -5.76 16.11
C THR A 80 -3.11 -4.58 16.56
N ASP A 81 -2.36 -3.96 15.66
CA ASP A 81 -1.65 -2.70 15.87
C ASP A 81 -2.10 -1.65 14.85
N PRO A 82 -2.97 -0.71 15.23
CA PRO A 82 -3.46 0.31 14.30
C PRO A 82 -2.42 1.40 13.97
N TYR A 83 -1.25 1.41 14.61
CA TYR A 83 -0.13 2.30 14.27
C TYR A 83 0.90 1.63 13.36
N ASP A 84 0.81 0.33 13.16
CA ASP A 84 1.53 -0.36 12.09
C ASP A 84 0.91 0.02 10.73
N ALA A 85 1.73 0.62 9.85
CA ALA A 85 1.24 1.17 8.59
C ALA A 85 0.65 0.09 7.68
N TRP A 86 1.25 -1.12 7.67
CA TRP A 86 0.77 -2.23 6.87
C TRP A 86 -0.61 -2.68 7.32
N GLN A 87 -0.76 -3.01 8.61
CA GLN A 87 -2.03 -3.47 9.15
C GLN A 87 -3.14 -2.42 8.98
N ASN A 88 -2.79 -1.16 9.22
CA ASN A 88 -3.74 -0.06 9.14
C ASN A 88 -4.22 0.19 7.70
N ILE A 89 -3.30 0.22 6.71
CA ILE A 89 -3.65 0.40 5.31
C ILE A 89 -4.42 -0.81 4.77
N MET A 90 -4.00 -2.03 5.07
CA MET A 90 -4.72 -3.24 4.67
C MET A 90 -6.12 -3.31 5.28
N GLY A 91 -6.25 -2.97 6.56
CA GLY A 91 -7.55 -2.87 7.24
C GLY A 91 -8.45 -1.79 6.64
N GLY A 92 -7.90 -0.60 6.39
CA GLY A 92 -8.62 0.50 5.76
C GLY A 92 -9.09 0.18 4.34
N ALA A 93 -8.23 -0.47 3.54
CA ALA A 93 -8.55 -0.93 2.21
C ALA A 93 -9.67 -1.97 2.22
N LYS A 94 -9.61 -2.95 3.14
CA LYS A 94 -10.68 -3.93 3.33
C LYS A 94 -12.00 -3.25 3.68
N TYR A 95 -11.99 -2.31 4.62
CA TYR A 95 -13.19 -1.59 5.03
C TYR A 95 -13.79 -0.75 3.88
N LEU A 96 -12.93 -0.09 3.10
CA LEU A 96 -13.36 0.64 1.91
C LEU A 96 -13.97 -0.29 0.86
N LYS A 97 -13.36 -1.46 0.64
CA LYS A 97 -13.88 -2.48 -0.28
C LYS A 97 -15.25 -3.00 0.16
N GLU A 98 -15.44 -3.31 1.44
CA GLU A 98 -16.73 -3.74 1.98
C GLU A 98 -17.83 -2.69 1.76
N ASN A 99 -17.50 -1.40 1.94
CA ASN A 99 -18.42 -0.30 1.65
C ASN A 99 -18.69 -0.16 0.15
N LEU A 100 -17.68 -0.28 -0.71
CA LEU A 100 -17.83 -0.23 -2.15
C LEU A 100 -18.71 -1.39 -2.67
N ASP A 101 -18.53 -2.59 -2.12
CA ASP A 101 -19.34 -3.75 -2.49
C ASP A 101 -20.79 -3.59 -2.04
N ARG A 102 -21.01 -2.94 -0.91
CA ARG A 102 -22.34 -2.67 -0.37
C ARG A 102 -23.11 -1.62 -1.18
N PHE A 103 -22.47 -0.52 -1.51
CA PHE A 103 -23.14 0.64 -2.12
C PHE A 103 -22.96 0.74 -3.63
N LYS A 104 -21.98 0.03 -4.21
CA LYS A 104 -21.66 0.02 -5.66
C LYS A 104 -21.39 1.41 -6.26
N ASP A 105 -21.07 2.37 -5.43
CA ASP A 105 -20.77 3.76 -5.78
C ASP A 105 -19.63 4.27 -4.90
N VAL A 106 -18.63 4.88 -5.52
CA VAL A 106 -17.41 5.37 -4.83
C VAL A 106 -17.75 6.48 -3.83
N LYS A 107 -18.63 7.42 -4.18
CA LYS A 107 -19.00 8.53 -3.29
C LYS A 107 -19.75 8.03 -2.07
N LEU A 108 -20.63 7.04 -2.25
CA LEU A 108 -21.36 6.42 -1.15
C LEU A 108 -20.44 5.55 -0.29
N ALA A 109 -19.49 4.86 -0.89
CA ALA A 109 -18.48 4.10 -0.14
C ALA A 109 -17.59 5.00 0.71
N LEU A 110 -17.15 6.14 0.19
CA LEU A 110 -16.39 7.16 0.92
C LEU A 110 -17.23 7.80 2.03
N ALA A 111 -18.49 8.11 1.77
CA ALA A 111 -19.40 8.61 2.79
C ALA A 111 -19.63 7.58 3.91
N ALA A 112 -19.74 6.29 3.56
CA ALA A 112 -19.85 5.20 4.54
C ALA A 112 -18.55 4.98 5.32
N TYR A 113 -17.40 5.18 4.69
CA TYR A 113 -16.12 5.12 5.37
C TYR A 113 -16.03 6.15 6.50
N ASN A 114 -16.41 7.39 6.22
CA ASN A 114 -16.37 8.50 7.18
C ASN A 114 -17.53 8.47 8.20
N ALA A 115 -18.77 8.38 7.73
CA ALA A 115 -19.98 8.49 8.58
C ALA A 115 -20.56 7.15 9.06
N GLY A 116 -19.99 6.04 8.61
CA GLY A 116 -20.51 4.70 8.82
C GLY A 116 -21.60 4.31 7.82
N PRO A 117 -21.66 3.00 7.43
CA PRO A 117 -22.62 2.50 6.44
C PRO A 117 -24.08 2.67 6.87
N GLY A 118 -24.37 2.63 8.16
CA GLY A 118 -25.71 2.87 8.69
C GLY A 118 -26.25 4.27 8.40
N SER A 119 -25.37 5.28 8.42
CA SER A 119 -25.77 6.66 8.08
C SER A 119 -26.14 6.77 6.59
N VAL A 120 -25.34 6.19 5.70
CA VAL A 120 -25.61 6.19 4.26
C VAL A 120 -26.90 5.46 3.94
N GLN A 121 -27.17 4.32 4.58
CA GLN A 121 -28.43 3.59 4.43
C GLN A 121 -29.63 4.40 4.92
N LYS A 122 -29.51 5.02 6.09
CA LYS A 122 -30.58 5.84 6.69
C LYS A 122 -31.01 7.00 5.79
N TYR A 123 -30.04 7.65 5.15
CA TYR A 123 -30.32 8.81 4.30
C TYR A 123 -30.51 8.45 2.82
N GLY A 124 -30.30 7.20 2.42
CA GLY A 124 -30.39 6.77 1.03
C GLY A 124 -29.37 7.43 0.10
N GLY A 125 -28.26 7.96 0.66
CA GLY A 125 -27.25 8.74 -0.06
C GLY A 125 -26.16 9.26 0.87
N VAL A 126 -25.38 10.22 0.38
CA VAL A 126 -24.41 10.92 1.23
C VAL A 126 -25.15 11.67 2.32
N PRO A 127 -24.88 11.37 3.62
CA PRO A 127 -25.57 12.03 4.72
C PRO A 127 -25.41 13.54 4.68
N PRO A 128 -26.39 14.32 5.14
CA PRO A 128 -26.33 15.78 5.18
C PRO A 128 -25.44 16.29 6.33
N TYR A 129 -24.35 15.61 6.60
CA TYR A 129 -23.33 16.01 7.53
C TYR A 129 -22.27 16.80 6.79
N GLU A 130 -22.01 18.04 7.21
CA GLU A 130 -21.03 18.91 6.56
C GLU A 130 -19.64 18.25 6.49
N GLU A 131 -19.22 17.60 7.57
CA GLU A 131 -17.96 16.86 7.63
C GLU A 131 -17.88 15.79 6.55
N THR A 132 -18.90 14.95 6.41
CA THR A 132 -18.93 13.85 5.44
C THR A 132 -18.99 14.36 4.01
N GLN A 133 -19.78 15.40 3.75
CA GLN A 133 -19.86 16.01 2.41
C GLN A 133 -18.52 16.62 2.00
N ASN A 134 -17.84 17.31 2.92
CA ASN A 134 -16.52 17.87 2.68
C ASN A 134 -15.45 16.78 2.53
N TYR A 135 -15.53 15.70 3.30
CA TYR A 135 -14.68 14.53 3.18
C TYR A 135 -14.75 13.91 1.78
N VAL A 136 -15.96 13.60 1.31
CA VAL A 136 -16.17 13.03 -0.04
C VAL A 136 -15.61 13.95 -1.12
N LYS A 137 -15.89 15.25 -1.05
CA LYS A 137 -15.35 16.24 -2.01
C LYS A 137 -13.83 16.26 -2.00
N LYS A 138 -13.21 16.23 -0.82
CA LYS A 138 -11.75 16.30 -0.65
C LYS A 138 -11.07 15.06 -1.23
N VAL A 139 -11.57 13.85 -0.91
CA VAL A 139 -11.01 12.61 -1.46
C VAL A 139 -11.16 12.58 -2.98
N MET A 140 -12.34 12.90 -3.51
CA MET A 140 -12.57 12.94 -4.96
C MET A 140 -11.65 13.96 -5.67
N GLY A 141 -11.38 15.10 -5.04
CA GLY A 141 -10.45 16.09 -5.56
C GLY A 141 -9.01 15.56 -5.63
N TYR A 142 -8.55 14.82 -4.62
CA TYR A 142 -7.22 14.19 -4.65
C TYR A 142 -7.11 13.11 -5.73
N ILE A 143 -8.15 12.30 -5.95
CA ILE A 143 -8.16 11.32 -7.03
C ILE A 143 -7.96 12.00 -8.39
N GLN A 144 -8.68 13.09 -8.65
CA GLN A 144 -8.55 13.84 -9.91
C GLN A 144 -7.13 14.37 -10.14
N ILE A 145 -6.44 14.80 -9.08
CA ILE A 145 -5.06 15.28 -9.17
C ILE A 145 -4.10 14.12 -9.50
N LEU A 146 -4.29 12.95 -8.89
CA LEU A 146 -3.45 11.77 -9.10
C LEU A 146 -3.66 11.13 -10.48
N GLU A 147 -4.87 11.18 -11.02
CA GLU A 147 -5.22 10.63 -12.33
C GLU A 147 -4.83 11.54 -13.50
N GLN A 148 -4.43 12.79 -13.25
CA GLN A 148 -3.93 13.66 -14.32
C GLN A 148 -2.54 13.16 -14.77
N PRO A 149 -2.33 12.87 -16.08
CA PRO A 149 -1.01 12.57 -16.57
C PRO A 149 -0.11 13.78 -16.27
N SER A 150 1.06 13.53 -15.70
CA SER A 150 2.07 14.55 -15.37
C SER A 150 2.55 15.25 -16.65
N GLY A 151 1.73 16.15 -17.16
CA GLY A 151 2.02 17.03 -18.26
C GLY A 151 2.40 18.41 -17.71
N THR A 152 3.70 18.74 -17.80
CA THR A 152 4.27 20.09 -17.62
C THR A 152 4.04 20.76 -16.26
N GLY A 153 4.72 20.27 -15.25
CA GLY A 153 5.07 21.04 -14.07
C GLY A 153 6.57 21.29 -14.07
N SER A 154 6.95 22.50 -14.48
CA SER A 154 8.31 23.01 -14.33
C SER A 154 8.72 22.92 -12.86
N SER A 155 9.61 22.02 -12.53
CA SER A 155 10.36 22.04 -11.28
C SER A 155 11.84 22.15 -11.64
N SER A 156 12.36 23.31 -11.31
CA SER A 156 13.77 23.68 -11.32
C SER A 156 14.61 22.70 -10.48
N ASP A 157 15.61 22.13 -11.12
CA ASP A 157 16.96 21.84 -10.67
C ASP A 157 17.19 21.28 -9.27
N THR A 158 17.36 19.94 -9.22
CA THR A 158 18.45 19.36 -8.45
C THR A 158 18.91 18.08 -9.19
N GLU A 159 19.81 18.25 -10.12
CA GLU A 159 20.59 17.15 -10.72
C GLU A 159 21.51 16.57 -9.65
N GLY A 160 21.10 15.47 -9.02
CA GLY A 160 21.98 14.58 -8.33
C GLY A 160 22.85 13.83 -9.35
N SER A 161 24.14 13.68 -9.08
CA SER A 161 25.04 12.96 -9.99
C SER A 161 24.54 11.51 -10.19
N PRO A 162 24.81 10.88 -11.35
CA PRO A 162 24.43 9.49 -11.60
C PRO A 162 24.88 8.51 -10.49
N GLU A 163 25.99 8.80 -9.82
CA GLU A 163 26.48 8.02 -8.67
C GLU A 163 25.64 8.17 -7.40
N GLU A 164 25.09 9.36 -7.16
CA GLU A 164 24.20 9.59 -6.02
C GLU A 164 22.83 8.94 -6.23
N LEU A 165 22.34 8.93 -7.48
CA LEU A 165 21.11 8.25 -7.88
C LEU A 165 21.24 6.72 -7.70
N GLU A 166 22.36 6.15 -8.15
CA GLU A 166 22.64 4.71 -8.01
C GLU A 166 22.81 4.30 -6.54
N LYS A 167 23.47 5.12 -5.74
CA LYS A 167 23.62 4.89 -4.29
C LYS A 167 22.29 4.94 -3.57
N SER A 168 21.41 5.87 -3.96
CA SER A 168 20.05 6.00 -3.44
C SER A 168 19.20 4.78 -3.83
N TYR A 169 19.34 4.31 -5.07
CA TYR A 169 18.66 3.11 -5.57
C TYR A 169 19.09 1.84 -4.85
N GLN A 170 20.38 1.65 -4.56
CA GLN A 170 20.90 0.50 -3.83
C GLN A 170 20.50 0.51 -2.34
N LEU A 171 20.48 1.66 -1.69
CA LEU A 171 19.94 1.83 -0.32
C LEU A 171 18.45 1.50 -0.26
N LEU A 172 17.71 1.89 -1.28
CA LEU A 172 16.29 1.60 -1.45
C LEU A 172 16.02 0.11 -1.64
N LYS A 173 16.79 -0.53 -2.52
CA LYS A 173 16.71 -1.97 -2.80
C LYS A 173 16.97 -2.80 -1.55
N ASN A 174 17.93 -2.40 -0.72
CA ASN A 174 18.27 -3.08 0.53
C ASN A 174 17.18 -2.88 1.59
N ALA A 175 16.61 -1.67 1.73
CA ALA A 175 15.52 -1.39 2.66
C ALA A 175 14.24 -2.19 2.29
N VAL A 176 13.92 -2.30 1.00
CA VAL A 176 12.78 -3.11 0.52
C VAL A 176 13.02 -4.60 0.74
N THR A 177 14.26 -5.07 0.55
CA THR A 177 14.61 -6.51 0.71
C THR A 177 14.59 -6.94 2.18
N GLU A 178 14.88 -6.04 3.12
CA GLU A 178 14.89 -6.31 4.57
C GLU A 178 13.47 -6.31 5.17
N TYR A 179 12.54 -5.55 4.61
CA TYR A 179 11.16 -5.41 5.12
C TYR A 179 10.17 -6.42 4.53
N VAL A 180 10.33 -6.82 3.27
CA VAL A 180 9.40 -7.70 2.53
C VAL A 180 9.31 -9.13 3.09
N PRO A 181 10.38 -9.81 3.54
CA PRO A 181 10.28 -11.20 4.01
C PRO A 181 9.49 -11.38 5.30
N GLN A 182 9.45 -10.38 6.19
CA GLN A 182 8.71 -10.47 7.45
C GLN A 182 7.20 -10.35 7.24
N PHE A 183 6.75 -9.64 6.20
CA PHE A 183 5.35 -9.46 5.89
C PHE A 183 4.71 -10.66 5.20
N PHE A 184 5.47 -11.41 4.39
CA PHE A 184 4.96 -12.61 3.73
C PHE A 184 4.64 -13.75 4.72
N SER A 185 5.39 -13.86 5.80
CA SER A 185 5.16 -14.86 6.86
C SER A 185 3.88 -14.58 7.67
N TRP A 186 3.47 -13.32 7.83
CA TRP A 186 2.33 -12.94 8.64
C TRP A 186 0.99 -13.06 7.89
N SER A 187 0.94 -12.74 6.60
CA SER A 187 -0.30 -12.81 5.81
C SER A 187 -0.79 -14.25 5.62
N VAL A 188 0.12 -15.23 5.64
CA VAL A 188 -0.22 -16.67 5.54
C VAL A 188 -0.80 -17.22 6.86
N SER A 189 -0.44 -16.63 8.01
CA SER A 189 -0.84 -17.17 9.32
C SER A 189 -2.22 -16.69 9.80
N ASN A 190 -2.83 -15.69 9.18
CA ASN A 190 -4.03 -15.02 9.74
C ASN A 190 -5.29 -15.12 8.89
N THR A 191 -5.23 -15.72 7.69
CA THR A 191 -6.42 -16.16 6.96
C THR A 191 -6.68 -17.62 7.32
N GLY A 192 -7.65 -17.88 8.17
CA GLY A 192 -8.00 -19.20 8.69
C GLY A 192 -8.56 -20.18 7.65
N GLU A 193 -8.02 -20.17 6.43
CA GLU A 193 -8.15 -21.20 5.41
C GLU A 193 -6.74 -21.53 4.93
N GLN A 194 -6.21 -22.65 5.42
CA GLN A 194 -5.01 -23.29 4.91
C GLN A 194 -5.30 -23.89 3.53
N SER A 195 -5.28 -23.09 2.48
CA SER A 195 -4.90 -23.62 1.18
C SER A 195 -3.39 -23.41 1.05
N SER A 196 -2.62 -24.45 1.27
CA SER A 196 -1.17 -24.46 1.07
C SER A 196 -0.90 -24.43 -0.44
N VAL A 197 -0.86 -23.25 -1.01
CA VAL A 197 -0.45 -23.06 -2.41
C VAL A 197 1.06 -22.90 -2.45
N LYS A 198 1.76 -23.84 -3.07
CA LYS A 198 3.20 -23.76 -3.32
C LYS A 198 3.42 -23.20 -4.72
N THR A 199 4.15 -22.07 -4.81
CA THR A 199 4.58 -21.54 -6.11
C THR A 199 5.82 -22.30 -6.58
N VAL A 200 5.72 -22.93 -7.75
CA VAL A 200 6.80 -23.68 -8.38
C VAL A 200 7.26 -22.97 -9.64
N TYR A 201 8.57 -22.85 -9.83
CA TYR A 201 9.18 -22.17 -10.95
C TYR A 201 9.80 -23.16 -11.92
N TYR A 202 9.67 -22.90 -13.23
CA TYR A 202 10.14 -23.81 -14.27
C TYR A 202 10.90 -23.07 -15.36
N VAL A 203 11.92 -23.74 -15.93
CA VAL A 203 12.49 -23.37 -17.23
C VAL A 203 11.90 -24.31 -18.29
N ILE A 204 11.51 -23.75 -19.44
CA ILE A 204 10.97 -24.49 -20.57
C ILE A 204 12.06 -24.58 -21.64
N THR A 205 12.50 -25.80 -21.93
CA THR A 205 13.49 -26.10 -22.98
C THR A 205 12.89 -27.07 -23.99
N GLU A 206 13.61 -27.33 -25.07
CA GLU A 206 13.20 -28.36 -26.05
C GLU A 206 13.12 -29.78 -25.43
N ALA A 207 13.87 -30.01 -24.35
CA ALA A 207 13.83 -31.28 -23.61
C ALA A 207 12.67 -31.39 -22.61
N GLY A 208 11.88 -30.31 -22.43
CA GLY A 208 10.71 -30.28 -21.56
C GLY A 208 10.79 -29.21 -20.45
N LYS A 209 9.97 -29.39 -19.44
CA LYS A 209 9.77 -28.50 -18.31
C LYS A 209 10.57 -28.99 -17.10
N THR A 210 11.47 -28.15 -16.57
CA THR A 210 12.33 -28.48 -15.43
C THR A 210 12.10 -27.50 -14.28
N GLU A 211 11.85 -28.01 -13.06
CA GLU A 211 11.70 -27.19 -11.85
C GLU A 211 13.03 -26.52 -11.48
N ILE A 212 12.95 -25.23 -11.15
CA ILE A 212 14.10 -24.39 -10.80
C ILE A 212 13.81 -23.58 -9.54
N THR A 213 14.84 -23.01 -8.92
CA THR A 213 14.65 -22.09 -7.80
C THR A 213 14.10 -20.75 -8.25
N LYS A 214 13.48 -20.00 -7.33
CA LYS A 214 13.01 -18.63 -7.59
C LYS A 214 14.13 -17.72 -8.08
N GLU A 215 15.32 -17.83 -7.53
CA GLU A 215 16.50 -17.03 -7.91
C GLU A 215 16.91 -17.33 -9.35
N THR A 216 17.00 -18.62 -9.72
CA THR A 216 17.28 -19.05 -11.09
C THR A 216 16.19 -18.57 -12.06
N TYR A 217 14.93 -18.63 -11.68
CA TYR A 217 13.80 -18.12 -12.47
C TYR A 217 13.95 -16.63 -12.77
N LEU A 218 14.28 -15.80 -11.78
CA LEU A 218 14.45 -14.37 -11.96
C LEU A 218 15.62 -14.06 -12.91
N THR A 219 16.74 -14.73 -12.73
CA THR A 219 17.94 -14.57 -13.59
C THR A 219 17.64 -14.95 -15.04
N LEU A 220 16.96 -16.09 -15.26
CA LEU A 220 16.61 -16.57 -16.60
C LEU A 220 15.55 -15.69 -17.26
N LYS A 221 14.62 -15.15 -16.50
CA LYS A 221 13.60 -14.21 -16.98
C LYS A 221 14.22 -12.89 -17.46
N GLU A 222 15.19 -12.34 -16.69
CA GLU A 222 15.92 -11.14 -17.07
C GLU A 222 16.80 -11.35 -18.33
N SER A 223 17.30 -12.57 -18.55
CA SER A 223 18.05 -12.94 -19.73
C SER A 223 17.20 -13.31 -20.95
N GLY A 224 15.85 -13.17 -20.86
CA GLY A 224 14.92 -13.45 -21.95
C GLY A 224 14.69 -14.94 -22.23
N GLN A 225 15.05 -15.83 -21.30
CA GLN A 225 14.78 -17.26 -21.39
C GLN A 225 13.29 -17.57 -21.14
N ASN A 226 12.80 -18.65 -21.73
CA ASN A 226 11.43 -19.09 -21.56
C ASN A 226 11.24 -19.77 -20.19
N VAL A 227 10.67 -19.05 -19.25
CA VAL A 227 10.41 -19.53 -17.87
C VAL A 227 8.93 -19.38 -17.52
N GLN A 228 8.41 -20.28 -16.69
CA GLN A 228 7.01 -20.33 -16.28
C GLN A 228 6.92 -20.46 -14.76
N MET A 229 5.89 -19.87 -14.18
CA MET A 229 5.53 -19.99 -12.77
C MET A 229 4.14 -20.62 -12.66
N GLU A 230 3.98 -21.60 -11.76
CA GLU A 230 2.70 -22.25 -11.50
C GLU A 230 2.44 -22.29 -9.99
N GLU A 231 1.19 -22.10 -9.62
CA GLU A 231 0.71 -22.32 -8.25
C GLU A 231 0.12 -23.73 -8.16
N GLN A 232 0.65 -24.52 -7.21
CA GLN A 232 0.18 -25.87 -6.96
C GLN A 232 -0.46 -25.95 -5.56
N GLU A 233 -1.68 -26.46 -5.49
CA GLU A 233 -2.28 -26.80 -4.21
C GLU A 233 -1.55 -27.99 -3.61
N VAL A 234 -1.01 -27.82 -2.40
CA VAL A 234 -0.42 -28.93 -1.64
C VAL A 234 -1.56 -29.65 -0.94
N GLY A 235 -2.08 -30.72 -1.58
CA GLY A 235 -3.04 -31.60 -0.94
C GLY A 235 -2.41 -32.27 0.27
N GLU A 236 -3.12 -32.26 1.42
CA GLU A 236 -2.78 -33.07 2.57
C GLU A 236 -2.78 -34.55 2.15
N LYS A 237 -1.64 -35.24 2.34
CA LYS A 237 -1.62 -36.68 2.35
C LYS A 237 -2.17 -37.14 3.70
N THR A 238 -3.35 -37.72 3.66
CA THR A 238 -3.94 -38.53 4.73
C THR A 238 -2.99 -39.65 5.20
#